data_fdd7e3255667adc65dcd3d6564fcb48f
#
_entry.id   fdd7e3255667adc65dcd3d6564fcb48f
#
_cell.length_a   1.000
_cell.length_b   1.000
_cell.length_c   1.000
_cell.angle_alpha   90.00
_cell.angle_beta   90.00
_cell.angle_gamma   90.00
#
_symmetry.space_group_name_H-M   'P 1'
#
loop_
_entity.id
_entity.type
_entity.pdbx_description
1 polymer ?
#
loop_
_entity_poly.entity_id
_entity_poly.type
_entity_poly.pdbx_seq_one_letter_code
_entity_poly.pdbx_strand_id
1 'polypeptide(L)'
;MASMQYDVLATKPLTSTGDFKDQNNNNINRSRIKTIYAVCGATAGSVVVREGGSGGDIVITVNTPALADTGYVMIPMPGEGILVKTGTLHGTIANTASVVLIYG
;
A
#
# COMPACT_ATOMS: atom_id res chain seq x y z
N MET A 1 -5.06 -23.83 -10.67
CA MET A 1 -5.65 -23.26 -10.98
C MET A 1 -5.67 -21.79 -11.02
N ALA A 2 -6.10 -21.37 -12.00
CA ALA A 2 -6.03 -19.96 -12.25
C ALA A 2 -6.96 -19.15 -11.40
N SER A 3 -7.86 -19.80 -10.72
CA SER A 3 -8.87 -19.08 -9.98
C SER A 3 -8.31 -18.18 -8.90
N MET A 4 -7.13 -18.49 -8.40
CA MET A 4 -6.59 -17.66 -7.34
C MET A 4 -6.19 -16.30 -7.80
N GLN A 5 -6.00 -16.11 -9.08
CA GLN A 5 -5.57 -14.83 -9.58
C GLN A 5 -6.69 -13.81 -9.66
N TYR A 6 -7.92 -14.28 -9.59
CA TYR A 6 -9.05 -13.37 -9.63
C TYR A 6 -9.24 -12.62 -8.33
N ASP A 7 -8.56 -13.06 -7.28
CA ASP A 7 -8.71 -12.43 -5.98
C ASP A 7 -7.68 -11.34 -5.74
N VAL A 8 -6.84 -11.05 -6.73
CA VAL A 8 -5.77 -10.08 -6.57
C VAL A 8 -6.17 -8.78 -7.26
N LEU A 9 -6.22 -7.72 -6.48
CA LEU A 9 -6.64 -6.40 -6.94
C LEU A 9 -5.56 -5.39 -6.63
N ALA A 10 -5.56 -4.28 -7.35
CA ALA A 10 -4.62 -3.19 -7.11
C ALA A 10 -5.39 -1.94 -6.74
N THR A 11 -4.85 -1.18 -5.79
CA THR A 11 -5.41 0.12 -5.44
C THR A 11 -5.07 1.15 -6.51
N LYS A 12 -5.78 2.27 -6.49
CA LYS A 12 -5.33 3.42 -7.26
C LYS A 12 -4.02 3.92 -6.67
N PRO A 13 -3.14 4.52 -7.48
CA PRO A 13 -1.89 5.07 -6.94
C PRO A 13 -2.17 6.14 -5.90
N LEU A 14 -1.51 6.02 -4.74
CA LEU A 14 -1.58 7.03 -3.69
C LEU A 14 -0.37 7.94 -3.86
N THR A 15 -0.61 9.18 -4.19
CA THR A 15 0.48 10.13 -4.47
C THR A 15 0.70 11.13 -3.33
N SER A 16 -0.16 11.10 -2.33
CA SER A 16 -0.01 11.92 -1.12
C SER A 16 -0.65 11.15 0.02
N THR A 17 -0.39 11.59 1.25
CA THR A 17 -1.00 10.95 2.42
C THR A 17 -2.51 10.96 2.31
N GLY A 18 -3.12 9.81 2.53
CA GLY A 18 -4.56 9.67 2.43
C GLY A 18 -5.00 8.22 2.47
N ASP A 19 -6.28 7.99 2.28
CA ASP A 19 -6.83 6.65 2.27
C ASP A 19 -6.59 5.98 0.92
N PHE A 20 -6.23 4.71 0.95
CA PHE A 20 -6.14 3.92 -0.27
C PHE A 20 -7.55 3.68 -0.81
N LYS A 21 -7.69 3.79 -2.12
CA LYS A 21 -8.97 3.60 -2.80
C LYS A 21 -8.88 2.46 -3.79
N ASP A 22 -9.99 1.76 -3.97
CA ASP A 22 -10.07 0.75 -5.02
C ASP A 22 -10.30 1.43 -6.38
N GLN A 23 -10.41 0.64 -7.42
CA GLN A 23 -10.57 1.19 -8.77
C GLN A 23 -11.91 1.92 -8.97
N ASN A 24 -12.86 1.69 -8.08
CA ASN A 24 -14.14 2.40 -8.10
C ASN A 24 -14.14 3.60 -7.17
N ASN A 25 -12.97 3.95 -6.64
CA ASN A 25 -12.79 5.10 -5.75
C ASN A 25 -13.49 4.93 -4.39
N ASN A 26 -13.63 3.71 -3.94
CA ASN A 26 -14.17 3.40 -2.61
C ASN A 26 -13.04 3.02 -1.66
N ASN A 27 -13.26 3.25 -0.38
CA ASN A 27 -12.30 2.84 0.63
C ASN A 27 -12.21 1.33 0.67
N ILE A 28 -11.02 0.83 0.97
CA ILE A 28 -10.77 -0.59 1.10
C ILE A 28 -10.92 -0.95 2.57
N ASN A 29 -11.87 -1.84 2.85
CA ASN A 29 -12.10 -2.28 4.21
C ASN A 29 -11.35 -3.59 4.45
N ARG A 30 -11.99 -4.60 5.01
CA ARG A 30 -11.31 -5.85 5.31
C ARG A 30 -10.69 -6.49 4.05
N SER A 31 -9.39 -6.77 4.12
CA SER A 31 -8.67 -7.33 2.97
C SER A 31 -7.33 -7.89 3.43
N ARG A 32 -6.61 -8.52 2.51
CA ARG A 32 -5.22 -8.95 2.74
C ARG A 32 -4.31 -8.17 1.81
N ILE A 33 -3.26 -7.60 2.40
CA ILE A 33 -2.23 -6.90 1.62
C ILE A 33 -1.22 -7.94 1.16
N LYS A 34 -1.06 -8.08 -0.14
CA LYS A 34 -0.19 -9.11 -0.71
C LYS A 34 1.14 -8.56 -1.18
N THR A 35 1.18 -7.33 -1.66
CA THR A 35 2.41 -6.70 -2.11
C THR A 35 2.27 -5.19 -1.99
N ILE A 36 3.35 -4.53 -1.59
CA ILE A 36 3.43 -3.08 -1.60
C ILE A 36 4.39 -2.67 -2.68
N TYR A 37 3.94 -1.80 -3.59
CA TYR A 37 4.77 -1.27 -4.65
C TYR A 37 4.86 0.24 -4.46
N ALA A 38 6.06 0.75 -4.22
CA ALA A 38 6.27 2.16 -3.97
C ALA A 38 7.32 2.70 -4.94
N VAL A 39 7.01 3.82 -5.57
CA VAL A 39 7.96 4.52 -6.43
C VAL A 39 8.68 5.55 -5.57
N CYS A 40 10.00 5.45 -5.53
CA CYS A 40 10.82 6.26 -4.64
C CYS A 40 10.92 7.69 -5.15
N GLY A 41 11.12 8.61 -4.21
CA GLY A 41 11.40 10.00 -4.56
C GLY A 41 12.88 10.27 -4.61
N ALA A 42 13.24 11.53 -4.83
CA ALA A 42 14.63 11.95 -4.87
C ALA A 42 15.31 11.92 -3.52
N THR A 43 14.54 11.97 -2.46
CA THR A 43 15.03 11.94 -1.07
C THR A 43 14.50 10.68 -0.40
N ALA A 44 15.27 10.12 0.53
CA ALA A 44 14.82 8.96 1.29
C ALA A 44 13.51 9.28 2.01
N GLY A 45 12.58 8.35 2.00
CA GLY A 45 11.27 8.55 2.55
C GLY A 45 10.70 7.31 3.20
N SER A 46 9.39 7.30 3.36
CA SER A 46 8.73 6.17 4.00
C SER A 46 7.27 6.07 3.59
N VAL A 47 6.73 4.87 3.75
CA VAL A 47 5.31 4.59 3.61
C VAL A 47 4.86 3.89 4.88
N VAL A 48 3.87 4.44 5.55
CA VAL A 48 3.28 3.82 6.74
C VAL A 48 1.86 3.45 6.38
N VAL A 49 1.56 2.16 6.42
CA VAL A 49 0.21 1.65 6.13
C VAL A 49 -0.50 1.42 7.46
N ARG A 50 -1.69 2.00 7.59
CA ARG A 50 -2.50 1.90 8.81
C ARG A 50 -3.85 1.30 8.49
N GLU A 51 -4.44 0.66 9.47
CA GLU A 51 -5.83 0.21 9.38
C GLU A 51 -6.67 1.08 10.31
N GLY A 52 -7.83 1.50 9.82
CA GLY A 52 -8.71 2.35 10.62
C GLY A 52 -8.54 3.83 10.38
N GLY A 53 -7.97 4.22 9.25
CA GLY A 53 -7.81 5.64 8.90
C GLY A 53 -6.52 6.23 9.44
N SER A 54 -6.44 7.56 9.41
CA SER A 54 -5.20 8.28 9.75
C SER A 54 -4.76 8.10 11.19
N GLY A 55 -5.69 7.85 12.09
CA GLY A 55 -5.37 7.60 13.49
C GLY A 55 -5.31 6.14 13.87
N GLY A 56 -5.34 5.24 12.89
CA GLY A 56 -5.40 3.82 13.16
C GLY A 56 -4.06 3.19 13.46
N ASP A 57 -4.10 1.89 13.72
CA ASP A 57 -2.90 1.13 14.05
C ASP A 57 -2.02 0.95 12.83
N ILE A 58 -0.72 0.96 13.05
CA ILE A 58 0.26 0.75 11.98
C ILE A 58 0.28 -0.74 11.64
N VAL A 59 0.06 -1.04 10.35
CA VAL A 59 0.16 -2.39 9.84
C VAL A 59 1.59 -2.70 9.45
N ILE A 60 2.21 -1.79 8.71
CA ILE A 60 3.59 -1.96 8.27
C ILE A 60 4.19 -0.61 7.92
N THR A 61 5.50 -0.48 8.14
CA THR A 61 6.26 0.70 7.73
C THR A 61 7.32 0.26 6.74
N VAL A 62 7.38 0.93 5.58
CA VAL A 62 8.36 0.67 4.54
C VAL A 62 9.20 1.91 4.35
N ASN A 63 10.52 1.76 4.43
CA ASN A 63 11.43 2.86 4.16
C ASN A 63 11.83 2.82 2.70
N THR A 64 11.78 3.97 2.03
CA THR A 64 12.13 4.07 0.63
C THR A 64 13.46 4.79 0.49
N PRO A 65 14.41 4.23 -0.29
CA PRO A 65 15.68 4.91 -0.51
C PRO A 65 15.53 6.09 -1.47
N ALA A 66 16.54 6.94 -1.50
CA ALA A 66 16.58 8.05 -2.43
C ALA A 66 17.03 7.55 -3.79
N LEU A 67 16.10 7.36 -4.70
CA LEU A 67 16.41 6.81 -6.03
C LEU A 67 16.02 7.75 -7.17
N ALA A 68 15.88 9.03 -6.87
CA ALA A 68 15.70 10.07 -7.88
C ALA A 68 14.55 9.76 -8.86
N ASP A 69 13.44 9.30 -8.33
CA ASP A 69 12.20 9.01 -9.06
C ASP A 69 12.32 7.98 -10.19
N THR A 70 13.44 7.27 -10.27
CA THR A 70 13.59 6.20 -11.25
C THR A 70 13.54 4.81 -10.64
N GLY A 71 13.57 4.71 -9.32
CA GLY A 71 13.58 3.43 -8.63
C GLY A 71 12.27 3.15 -7.94
N TYR A 72 12.11 1.91 -7.57
CA TYR A 72 10.92 1.47 -6.85
C TYR A 72 11.30 0.42 -5.83
N VAL A 73 10.39 0.21 -4.88
CA VAL A 73 10.50 -0.85 -3.89
C VAL A 73 9.27 -1.71 -4.01
N MET A 74 9.45 -3.02 -4.12
CA MET A 74 8.35 -3.95 -4.18
C MET A 74 8.54 -4.96 -3.06
N ILE A 75 7.59 -5.03 -2.14
CA ILE A 75 7.69 -5.88 -0.97
C ILE A 75 6.53 -6.85 -0.95
N PRO A 76 6.78 -8.11 -1.32
CA PRO A 76 5.75 -9.14 -1.21
C PRO A 76 5.58 -9.56 0.25
N MET A 77 4.36 -9.83 0.64
CA MET A 77 4.07 -10.28 1.98
C MET A 77 4.13 -11.80 2.04
N PRO A 78 4.52 -12.36 3.19
CA PRO A 78 4.59 -13.81 3.30
C PRO A 78 3.21 -14.46 3.30
N GLY A 79 3.15 -15.69 2.85
CA GLY A 79 1.93 -16.48 2.87
C GLY A 79 0.83 -15.85 2.06
N GLU A 80 -0.33 -15.71 2.68
CA GLU A 80 -1.50 -15.14 2.02
C GLU A 80 -1.62 -13.64 2.20
N GLY A 81 -0.58 -13.01 2.71
CA GLY A 81 -0.58 -11.58 2.93
C GLY A 81 -0.95 -11.20 4.35
N ILE A 82 -0.90 -9.91 4.62
CA ILE A 82 -1.23 -9.37 5.94
C ILE A 82 -2.73 -9.06 5.97
N LEU A 83 -3.44 -9.67 6.92
CA LEU A 83 -4.86 -9.43 7.06
C LEU A 83 -5.11 -8.09 7.74
N VAL A 84 -5.88 -7.25 7.08
CA VAL A 84 -6.36 -5.99 7.64
C VAL A 84 -7.83 -6.21 7.98
N LYS A 85 -8.18 -6.09 9.25
CA LYS A 85 -9.48 -6.48 9.72
C LYS A 85 -10.47 -5.36 9.86
N THR A 86 -10.00 -4.18 10.19
CA THR A 86 -10.91 -3.11 10.56
C THR A 86 -10.60 -1.84 9.80
N GLY A 87 -11.68 -1.16 9.44
CA GLY A 87 -11.61 0.20 8.97
C GLY A 87 -10.96 0.36 7.62
N THR A 88 -10.59 1.56 7.35
CA THR A 88 -10.08 1.99 6.06
C THR A 88 -8.57 1.87 6.02
N LEU A 89 -8.03 1.35 4.92
CA LEU A 89 -6.59 1.36 4.69
C LEU A 89 -6.13 2.77 4.42
N HIS A 90 -5.14 3.22 5.17
CA HIS A 90 -4.62 4.57 5.08
C HIS A 90 -3.11 4.53 4.87
N GLY A 91 -2.59 5.41 4.04
CA GLY A 91 -1.16 5.53 3.81
C GLY A 91 -0.64 6.90 4.18
N THR A 92 0.38 6.92 5.03
CA THR A 92 1.13 8.13 5.31
C THR A 92 2.43 8.02 4.53
N ILE A 93 2.64 8.89 3.55
CA ILE A 93 3.82 8.81 2.71
C ILE A 93 4.65 10.08 2.86
N ALA A 94 5.96 9.89 2.81
CA ALA A 94 6.91 10.99 2.89
C ALA A 94 7.99 10.75 1.85
N ASN A 95 8.26 11.75 1.02
CA ASN A 95 9.31 11.68 -0.01
C ASN A 95 9.20 10.44 -0.89
N THR A 96 7.97 10.05 -1.21
CA THR A 96 7.67 8.88 -2.03
C THR A 96 6.72 9.34 -3.13
N ALA A 97 7.00 8.97 -4.37
CA ALA A 97 6.24 9.48 -5.51
C ALA A 97 4.84 8.88 -5.58
N SER A 98 4.73 7.58 -5.38
CA SER A 98 3.43 6.93 -5.40
C SER A 98 3.50 5.56 -4.73
N VAL A 99 2.36 5.07 -4.27
CA VAL A 99 2.25 3.76 -3.63
C VAL A 99 1.01 3.06 -4.17
N VAL A 100 1.18 1.79 -4.53
CA VAL A 100 0.08 0.92 -4.92
C VAL A 100 0.13 -0.31 -4.02
N LEU A 101 -1.01 -0.69 -3.47
CA LEU A 101 -1.12 -1.95 -2.73
C LEU A 101 -1.79 -2.98 -3.61
N ILE A 102 -1.22 -4.17 -3.63
CA ILE A 102 -1.85 -5.34 -4.25
C ILE A 102 -2.54 -6.10 -3.12
N TYR A 103 -3.81 -6.33 -3.23
CA TYR A 103 -4.61 -6.90 -2.15
C TYR A 103 -5.64 -7.89 -2.69
N GLY A 104 -6.25 -8.60 -1.78
CA GLY A 104 -7.28 -9.55 -2.19
C GLY A 104 -8.08 -10.16 -1.06
#